data_b7fad9702336a7b4cef71bc8a99caa36
#
_entry.id   b7fad9702336a7b4cef71bc8a99caa36
#
_cell.length_a   1.000
_cell.length_b   1.000
_cell.length_c   1.000
_cell.angle_alpha   90.00
_cell.angle_beta   90.00
_cell.angle_gamma   90.00
#
_symmetry.space_group_name_H-M   'P 1'
#
loop_
_entity.id
_entity.type
_entity.pdbx_description
1 polymer ?
#
loop_
_entity_poly.entity_id
_entity_poly.type
_entity_poly.pdbx_seq_one_letter_code
_entity_poly.pdbx_strand_id
1 'polypeptide(L)'
;MGEIPAHWEVKRLKFGAELNPSPLEARKLSQDGEVSFVPMEAVGEYGGLDLSRTKPLADVGSGYTYFANGDIVVAKITPCFENGKGALANDLTNGVAFGTTELHVLRALDAVDRKYLFYVTLSDAFRRLGEAEMYGAGGQKRVPEAFVENLKHPLPPEPEQRAIAAFLDRETARIDALVAKKERLIELLQEKRTALITRAVTKGLDPTVPMKD
;
A
#
# COMPACT_ATOMS: atom_id res chain seq x y z
N MET A 1 -16.94 -5.29 15.49
CA MET A 1 -16.00 -4.44 16.23
C MET A 1 -15.94 -4.96 17.65
N GLY A 2 -14.75 -5.09 18.23
CA GLY A 2 -14.58 -5.40 19.66
C GLY A 2 -14.90 -4.18 20.54
N GLU A 3 -14.52 -4.25 21.83
CA GLU A 3 -14.59 -3.11 22.75
C GLU A 3 -13.66 -2.00 22.31
N ILE A 4 -14.10 -0.75 22.41
CA ILE A 4 -13.33 0.47 22.10
C ILE A 4 -13.35 1.39 23.33
N PRO A 5 -12.37 2.32 23.48
CA PRO A 5 -12.41 3.32 24.53
C PRO A 5 -13.72 4.10 24.54
N ALA A 6 -14.29 4.34 25.73
CA ALA A 6 -15.63 4.93 25.87
C ALA A 6 -15.75 6.35 25.29
N HIS A 7 -14.65 7.07 25.18
CA HIS A 7 -14.60 8.44 24.64
C HIS A 7 -14.39 8.48 23.11
N TRP A 8 -14.20 7.32 22.46
CA TRP A 8 -14.10 7.27 21.00
C TRP A 8 -15.48 7.24 20.37
N GLU A 9 -15.60 7.88 19.22
CA GLU A 9 -16.80 7.79 18.40
C GLU A 9 -16.72 6.62 17.41
N VAL A 10 -17.87 6.18 16.91
CA VAL A 10 -17.95 5.24 15.78
C VAL A 10 -18.65 5.95 14.64
N LYS A 11 -17.94 6.12 13.53
CA LYS A 11 -18.48 6.80 12.33
C LYS A 11 -18.38 5.91 11.10
N ARG A 12 -19.24 6.19 10.10
CA ARG A 12 -19.07 5.61 8.77
C ARG A 12 -17.96 6.38 8.04
N LEU A 13 -17.15 5.67 7.23
CA LEU A 13 -16.01 6.27 6.50
C LEU A 13 -16.40 7.49 5.68
N LYS A 14 -17.56 7.50 5.02
CA LYS A 14 -18.04 8.64 4.24
C LYS A 14 -18.18 9.96 5.01
N PHE A 15 -18.18 9.93 6.34
CA PHE A 15 -18.18 11.14 7.17
C PHE A 15 -16.77 11.59 7.58
N GLY A 16 -15.75 10.81 7.25
CA GLY A 16 -14.35 11.09 7.54
C GLY A 16 -13.47 11.12 6.30
N ALA A 17 -13.97 10.66 5.15
CA ALA A 17 -13.24 10.66 3.89
C ALA A 17 -14.17 10.84 2.68
N GLU A 18 -13.70 11.57 1.68
CA GLU A 18 -14.28 11.60 0.34
C GLU A 18 -13.77 10.39 -0.45
N LEU A 19 -14.69 9.64 -1.07
CA LEU A 19 -14.36 8.49 -1.91
C LEU A 19 -14.27 8.92 -3.37
N ASN A 20 -13.19 8.52 -4.05
CA ASN A 20 -12.92 8.83 -5.46
C ASN A 20 -13.05 10.33 -5.80
N PRO A 21 -12.22 11.19 -5.18
CA PRO A 21 -12.35 12.65 -5.31
C PRO A 21 -12.18 13.12 -6.74
N SER A 22 -12.78 14.27 -7.05
CA SER A 22 -12.66 14.92 -8.35
C SER A 22 -11.24 15.41 -8.62
N PRO A 23 -10.75 15.41 -9.88
CA PRO A 23 -9.36 15.76 -10.24
C PRO A 23 -9.10 17.27 -10.24
N LEU A 24 -9.35 17.95 -9.11
CA LEU A 24 -9.23 19.40 -9.00
C LEU A 24 -7.80 19.90 -9.16
N GLU A 25 -6.82 19.16 -8.62
CA GLU A 25 -5.41 19.50 -8.70
C GLU A 25 -4.88 19.29 -10.12
N ALA A 26 -5.30 18.23 -10.80
CA ALA A 26 -4.93 17.95 -12.19
C ALA A 26 -5.41 19.03 -13.17
N ARG A 27 -6.57 19.64 -12.90
CA ARG A 27 -7.10 20.73 -13.75
C ARG A 27 -6.23 22.00 -13.77
N LYS A 28 -5.31 22.12 -12.82
CA LYS A 28 -4.39 23.25 -12.73
C LYS A 28 -3.11 23.05 -13.54
N LEU A 29 -2.89 21.84 -14.04
CA LEU A 29 -1.71 21.46 -14.81
C LEU A 29 -1.96 21.66 -16.32
N SER A 30 -0.87 21.91 -17.07
CA SER A 30 -0.93 21.85 -18.53
C SER A 30 -1.12 20.42 -19.02
N GLN A 31 -1.69 20.24 -20.21
CA GLN A 31 -1.89 18.91 -20.80
C GLN A 31 -0.57 18.15 -21.04
N ASP A 32 0.51 18.86 -21.30
CA ASP A 32 1.87 18.31 -21.48
C ASP A 32 2.61 18.11 -20.14
N GLY A 33 1.98 18.49 -19.01
CA GLY A 33 2.55 18.35 -17.67
C GLY A 33 2.70 16.89 -17.29
N GLU A 34 3.89 16.49 -16.85
CA GLU A 34 4.15 15.14 -16.36
C GLU A 34 3.41 14.89 -15.04
N VAL A 35 2.80 13.71 -14.91
CA VAL A 35 2.16 13.22 -13.70
C VAL A 35 2.63 11.81 -13.39
N SER A 36 2.59 11.39 -12.14
CA SER A 36 2.93 10.02 -11.77
C SER A 36 1.93 9.04 -12.38
N PHE A 37 2.43 7.96 -12.97
CA PHE A 37 1.61 6.87 -13.52
C PHE A 37 1.78 5.61 -12.69
N VAL A 38 0.68 5.14 -12.08
CA VAL A 38 0.69 4.08 -11.06
C VAL A 38 -0.18 2.89 -11.50
N PRO A 39 0.36 1.94 -12.28
CA PRO A 39 -0.33 0.69 -12.56
C PRO A 39 -0.39 -0.20 -11.31
N MET A 40 -1.17 -1.30 -11.34
CA MET A 40 -1.39 -2.14 -10.16
C MET A 40 -0.10 -2.76 -9.57
N GLU A 41 0.87 -3.07 -10.41
CA GLU A 41 2.17 -3.60 -9.96
C GLU A 41 3.01 -2.57 -9.20
N ALA A 42 2.75 -1.28 -9.40
CA ALA A 42 3.40 -0.18 -8.70
C ALA A 42 2.80 0.10 -7.31
N VAL A 43 1.68 -0.53 -6.97
CA VAL A 43 1.07 -0.43 -5.64
C VAL A 43 1.60 -1.55 -4.76
N GLY A 44 2.26 -1.18 -3.65
CA GLY A 44 2.81 -2.14 -2.69
C GLY A 44 1.75 -2.81 -1.81
N GLU A 45 2.11 -3.94 -1.23
CA GLU A 45 1.37 -4.57 -0.16
C GLU A 45 1.71 -3.87 1.16
N TYR A 46 0.69 -3.51 1.94
CA TYR A 46 0.84 -2.80 3.22
C TYR A 46 1.50 -1.41 3.13
N GLY A 47 1.55 -0.80 1.95
CA GLY A 47 2.09 0.55 1.73
C GLY A 47 3.10 0.62 0.60
N GLY A 48 3.47 1.88 0.25
CA GLY A 48 4.44 2.18 -0.80
C GLY A 48 3.86 2.25 -2.20
N LEU A 49 4.41 3.19 -2.98
CA LEU A 49 4.15 3.35 -4.41
C LEU A 49 5.49 3.39 -5.14
N ASP A 50 5.61 2.64 -6.23
CA ASP A 50 6.68 2.83 -7.19
C ASP A 50 6.32 4.00 -8.12
N LEU A 51 6.99 5.12 -7.93
CA LEU A 51 6.78 6.37 -8.66
C LEU A 51 7.79 6.56 -9.81
N SER A 52 8.48 5.53 -10.22
CA SER A 52 9.48 5.58 -11.29
C SER A 52 8.91 5.91 -12.67
N ARG A 53 7.59 5.81 -12.86
CA ARG A 53 6.91 6.04 -14.12
C ARG A 53 6.14 7.35 -14.10
N THR A 54 6.32 8.14 -15.14
CA THR A 54 5.52 9.35 -15.41
C THR A 54 4.89 9.29 -16.79
N LYS A 55 3.85 10.10 -17.02
CA LYS A 55 3.21 10.29 -18.31
C LYS A 55 2.69 11.72 -18.42
N PRO A 56 2.58 12.28 -19.64
CA PRO A 56 1.84 13.52 -19.87
C PRO A 56 0.39 13.40 -19.42
N LEU A 57 -0.16 14.47 -18.84
CA LEU A 57 -1.55 14.50 -18.39
C LEU A 57 -2.55 14.16 -19.51
N ALA A 58 -2.26 14.62 -20.74
CA ALA A 58 -3.05 14.31 -21.92
C ALA A 58 -3.26 12.82 -22.17
N ASP A 59 -2.28 11.99 -21.81
CA ASP A 59 -2.30 10.54 -22.07
C ASP A 59 -3.08 9.76 -20.99
N VAL A 60 -3.28 10.35 -19.83
CA VAL A 60 -3.85 9.66 -18.65
C VAL A 60 -5.07 10.34 -18.06
N GLY A 61 -5.44 11.53 -18.51
CA GLY A 61 -6.55 12.32 -17.96
C GLY A 61 -7.93 11.67 -18.12
N SER A 62 -8.04 10.60 -18.90
CA SER A 62 -9.26 9.79 -19.03
C SER A 62 -8.92 8.29 -18.97
N GLY A 63 -9.85 7.49 -18.44
CA GLY A 63 -9.69 6.03 -18.39
C GLY A 63 -8.79 5.50 -17.27
N TYR A 64 -8.32 6.35 -16.38
CA TYR A 64 -7.50 6.01 -15.21
C TYR A 64 -8.07 6.62 -13.94
N THR A 65 -7.73 6.04 -12.79
CA THR A 65 -8.13 6.56 -11.48
C THR A 65 -7.18 7.67 -11.07
N TYR A 66 -7.74 8.86 -10.83
CA TYR A 66 -7.02 10.02 -10.32
C TYR A 66 -6.82 9.95 -8.80
N PHE A 67 -5.67 10.44 -8.32
CA PHE A 67 -5.41 10.75 -6.92
C PHE A 67 -4.29 11.80 -6.78
N ALA A 68 -4.21 12.44 -5.62
CA ALA A 68 -3.24 13.49 -5.32
C ALA A 68 -2.41 13.17 -4.06
N ASN A 69 -1.41 13.99 -3.78
CA ASN A 69 -0.65 13.89 -2.54
C ASN A 69 -1.58 13.97 -1.31
N GLY A 70 -1.44 13.01 -0.41
CA GLY A 70 -2.25 12.89 0.80
C GLY A 70 -3.47 11.98 0.65
N ASP A 71 -3.82 11.56 -0.55
CA ASP A 71 -4.87 10.56 -0.77
C ASP A 71 -4.39 9.16 -0.41
N ILE A 72 -5.31 8.30 -0.03
CA ILE A 72 -5.07 6.88 0.23
C ILE A 72 -5.63 6.09 -0.92
N VAL A 73 -4.81 5.27 -1.56
CA VAL A 73 -5.23 4.35 -2.61
C VAL A 73 -5.34 2.93 -2.05
N VAL A 74 -6.40 2.23 -2.40
CA VAL A 74 -6.67 0.85 -1.99
C VAL A 74 -7.09 0.05 -3.19
N ALA A 75 -6.39 -1.03 -3.50
CA ALA A 75 -6.82 -1.94 -4.55
C ALA A 75 -8.21 -2.50 -4.21
N LYS A 76 -9.10 -2.59 -5.22
CA LYS A 76 -10.47 -3.10 -5.02
C LYS A 76 -10.70 -4.49 -5.60
N ILE A 77 -9.76 -4.99 -6.43
CA ILE A 77 -9.90 -6.25 -7.16
C ILE A 77 -9.12 -7.40 -6.51
N THR A 78 -9.65 -8.63 -6.60
CA THR A 78 -8.97 -9.89 -6.25
C THR A 78 -7.73 -10.13 -7.13
N PRO A 79 -6.59 -10.64 -6.58
CA PRO A 79 -6.29 -10.86 -5.17
C PRO A 79 -5.64 -9.64 -4.50
N CYS A 80 -5.56 -8.52 -5.20
CA CYS A 80 -4.80 -7.34 -4.75
C CYS A 80 -5.38 -6.73 -3.47
N PHE A 81 -6.70 -6.73 -3.31
CA PHE A 81 -7.34 -6.26 -2.08
C PHE A 81 -6.99 -7.15 -0.90
N GLU A 82 -7.14 -8.46 -1.04
CA GLU A 82 -6.87 -9.46 0.00
C GLU A 82 -5.40 -9.43 0.42
N ASN A 83 -4.48 -9.19 -0.52
CA ASN A 83 -3.04 -9.06 -0.27
C ASN A 83 -2.65 -7.72 0.38
N GLY A 84 -3.60 -6.84 0.68
CA GLY A 84 -3.29 -5.59 1.36
C GLY A 84 -2.73 -4.50 0.46
N LYS A 85 -2.80 -4.62 -0.87
CA LYS A 85 -2.32 -3.57 -1.77
C LYS A 85 -3.05 -2.25 -1.54
N GLY A 86 -2.27 -1.22 -1.24
CA GLY A 86 -2.73 0.13 -0.96
C GLY A 86 -1.61 0.99 -0.40
N ALA A 87 -1.74 2.31 -0.50
CA ALA A 87 -0.72 3.24 -0.04
C ALA A 87 -1.29 4.61 0.30
N LEU A 88 -0.60 5.34 1.16
CA LEU A 88 -0.75 6.78 1.31
C LEU A 88 0.12 7.46 0.24
N ALA A 89 -0.50 8.18 -0.68
CA ALA A 89 0.18 8.85 -1.78
C ALA A 89 0.95 10.09 -1.30
N ASN A 90 2.26 10.09 -1.52
CA ASN A 90 3.15 11.21 -1.26
C ASN A 90 4.17 11.30 -2.39
N ASP A 91 4.83 12.43 -2.51
CA ASP A 91 5.94 12.68 -3.45
C ASP A 91 5.58 12.44 -4.93
N LEU A 92 4.29 12.62 -5.27
CA LEU A 92 3.80 12.49 -6.64
C LEU A 92 4.36 13.61 -7.52
N THR A 93 4.68 13.28 -8.76
CA THR A 93 5.10 14.25 -9.78
C THR A 93 4.01 15.31 -9.96
N ASN A 94 4.37 16.58 -9.77
CA ASN A 94 3.42 17.70 -9.72
C ASN A 94 2.24 17.53 -8.74
N GLY A 95 2.40 16.67 -7.72
CA GLY A 95 1.41 16.40 -6.70
C GLY A 95 0.24 15.51 -7.14
N VAL A 96 0.29 14.96 -8.35
CA VAL A 96 -0.83 14.28 -9.01
C VAL A 96 -0.40 12.94 -9.59
N ALA A 97 -1.28 11.97 -9.52
CA ALA A 97 -1.11 10.68 -10.17
C ALA A 97 -2.40 10.19 -10.85
N PHE A 98 -2.19 9.33 -11.83
CA PHE A 98 -3.22 8.51 -12.44
C PHE A 98 -2.80 7.05 -12.40
N GLY A 99 -3.71 6.20 -11.94
CA GLY A 99 -3.42 4.77 -11.79
C GLY A 99 -4.50 3.88 -12.40
N THR A 100 -4.33 2.59 -12.20
CA THR A 100 -5.31 1.60 -12.64
C THR A 100 -6.72 1.93 -12.15
N THR A 101 -7.74 1.62 -12.95
CA THR A 101 -9.16 1.76 -12.57
C THR A 101 -9.57 0.82 -11.44
N GLU A 102 -8.71 -0.10 -11.05
CA GLU A 102 -8.95 -1.07 -9.98
C GLU A 102 -8.53 -0.56 -8.58
N LEU A 103 -8.53 0.77 -8.40
CA LEU A 103 -8.31 1.43 -7.11
C LEU A 103 -9.58 2.11 -6.60
N HIS A 104 -9.76 2.11 -5.28
CA HIS A 104 -10.52 3.11 -4.55
C HIS A 104 -9.56 4.17 -4.05
N VAL A 105 -9.99 5.42 -4.07
CA VAL A 105 -9.23 6.56 -3.53
C VAL A 105 -10.00 7.17 -2.37
N LEU A 106 -9.36 7.34 -1.23
CA LEU A 106 -9.94 7.99 -0.06
C LEU A 106 -9.13 9.24 0.26
N ARG A 107 -9.82 10.38 0.28
CA ARG A 107 -9.28 11.68 0.73
C ARG A 107 -9.78 11.97 2.12
N ALA A 108 -8.89 12.04 3.09
CA ALA A 108 -9.26 12.37 4.46
C ALA A 108 -9.88 13.77 4.54
N LEU A 109 -10.96 13.92 5.31
CA LEU A 109 -11.57 15.19 5.66
C LEU A 109 -10.94 15.76 6.94
N ASP A 110 -11.14 17.05 7.21
CA ASP A 110 -10.42 17.83 8.24
C ASP A 110 -10.35 17.21 9.65
N ALA A 111 -11.34 16.41 10.04
CA ALA A 111 -11.36 15.76 11.36
C ALA A 111 -10.62 14.42 11.42
N VAL A 112 -10.02 13.97 10.31
CA VAL A 112 -9.40 12.65 10.20
C VAL A 112 -7.95 12.77 9.75
N ASP A 113 -7.04 12.27 10.58
CA ASP A 113 -5.63 12.16 10.21
C ASP A 113 -5.46 11.13 9.07
N ARG A 114 -4.82 11.55 7.98
CA ARG A 114 -4.64 10.73 6.77
C ARG A 114 -3.83 9.45 7.01
N LYS A 115 -2.85 9.48 7.91
CA LYS A 115 -2.07 8.27 8.25
C LYS A 115 -2.91 7.31 9.09
N TYR A 116 -3.68 7.84 10.05
CA TYR A 116 -4.63 7.03 10.80
C TYR A 116 -5.64 6.35 9.86
N LEU A 117 -6.21 7.10 8.92
CA LEU A 117 -7.13 6.55 7.92
C LEU A 117 -6.47 5.48 7.05
N PHE A 118 -5.22 5.69 6.65
CA PHE A 118 -4.45 4.67 5.94
C PHE A 118 -4.35 3.37 6.76
N TYR A 119 -4.00 3.44 8.04
CA TYR A 119 -3.96 2.26 8.90
C TYR A 119 -5.33 1.62 9.12
N VAL A 120 -6.42 2.40 9.13
CA VAL A 120 -7.79 1.83 9.11
C VAL A 120 -7.98 0.95 7.88
N THR A 121 -7.52 1.36 6.70
CA THR A 121 -7.63 0.56 5.47
C THR A 121 -6.75 -0.70 5.46
N LEU A 122 -5.71 -0.74 6.27
CA LEU A 122 -4.86 -1.93 6.46
C LEU A 122 -5.37 -2.86 7.56
N SER A 123 -6.33 -2.42 8.38
CA SER A 123 -6.83 -3.22 9.49
C SER A 123 -7.50 -4.52 9.03
N ASP A 124 -7.34 -5.58 9.83
CA ASP A 124 -7.98 -6.87 9.59
C ASP A 124 -9.51 -6.74 9.44
N ALA A 125 -10.14 -5.86 10.22
CA ALA A 125 -11.57 -5.59 10.12
C ALA A 125 -11.97 -5.03 8.74
N PHE A 126 -11.22 -4.05 8.20
CA PHE A 126 -11.47 -3.51 6.87
C PHE A 126 -11.31 -4.59 5.79
N ARG A 127 -10.22 -5.37 5.88
CA ARG A 127 -9.88 -6.39 4.87
C ARG A 127 -10.87 -7.55 4.87
N ARG A 128 -11.17 -8.14 6.02
CA ARG A 128 -12.13 -9.28 6.10
C ARG A 128 -13.56 -8.89 5.74
N LEU A 129 -14.02 -7.73 6.21
CA LEU A 129 -15.36 -7.28 5.88
C LEU A 129 -15.46 -6.91 4.39
N GLY A 130 -14.43 -6.28 3.83
CA GLY A 130 -14.39 -5.96 2.41
C GLY A 130 -14.35 -7.21 1.53
N GLU A 131 -13.57 -8.22 1.90
CA GLU A 131 -13.52 -9.51 1.20
C GLU A 131 -14.90 -10.20 1.20
N ALA A 132 -15.62 -10.17 2.34
CA ALA A 132 -16.95 -10.75 2.47
C ALA A 132 -18.00 -10.05 1.57
N GLU A 133 -17.81 -8.76 1.28
CA GLU A 133 -18.72 -7.95 0.45
C GLU A 133 -18.30 -7.94 -1.05
N MET A 134 -17.21 -8.61 -1.40
CA MET A 134 -16.74 -8.65 -2.79
C MET A 134 -17.72 -9.40 -3.70
N TYR A 135 -18.00 -8.81 -4.86
CA TYR A 135 -18.81 -9.43 -5.91
C TYR A 135 -18.12 -9.41 -7.26
N GLY A 136 -18.51 -10.31 -8.15
CA GLY A 136 -17.96 -10.47 -9.50
C GLY A 136 -17.92 -11.93 -9.92
N ALA A 137 -17.55 -12.17 -11.17
CA ALA A 137 -17.46 -13.51 -11.78
C ALA A 137 -16.03 -13.84 -12.22
N GLY A 138 -15.75 -15.11 -12.47
CA GLY A 138 -14.49 -15.54 -13.08
C GLY A 138 -13.24 -15.29 -12.24
N GLY A 139 -13.34 -15.25 -10.90
CA GLY A 139 -12.21 -14.98 -10.03
C GLY A 139 -11.80 -13.50 -9.95
N GLN A 140 -12.51 -12.61 -10.63
CA GLN A 140 -12.27 -11.16 -10.60
C GLN A 140 -13.37 -10.45 -9.80
N LYS A 141 -13.33 -10.61 -8.49
CA LYS A 141 -14.25 -9.93 -7.58
C LYS A 141 -13.72 -8.54 -7.22
N ARG A 142 -14.63 -7.63 -6.88
CA ARG A 142 -14.30 -6.25 -6.49
C ARG A 142 -15.05 -5.86 -5.23
N VAL A 143 -14.37 -5.13 -4.36
CA VAL A 143 -14.97 -4.48 -3.20
C VAL A 143 -15.84 -3.32 -3.69
N PRO A 144 -17.14 -3.26 -3.32
CA PRO A 144 -18.02 -2.17 -3.74
C PRO A 144 -17.72 -0.86 -3.02
N GLU A 145 -17.94 0.27 -3.67
CA GLU A 145 -17.83 1.60 -3.07
C GLU A 145 -18.76 1.74 -1.85
N ALA A 146 -19.98 1.20 -1.95
CA ALA A 146 -20.94 1.21 -0.85
C ALA A 146 -20.42 0.54 0.43
N PHE A 147 -19.57 -0.48 0.34
CA PHE A 147 -18.89 -1.06 1.49
C PHE A 147 -17.93 -0.03 2.11
N VAL A 148 -17.05 0.56 1.31
CA VAL A 148 -16.07 1.54 1.79
C VAL A 148 -16.75 2.72 2.46
N GLU A 149 -17.75 3.31 1.82
CA GLU A 149 -18.51 4.44 2.36
C GLU A 149 -19.19 4.15 3.69
N ASN A 150 -19.80 2.97 3.82
CA ASN A 150 -20.65 2.62 4.96
C ASN A 150 -19.93 1.82 6.04
N LEU A 151 -18.66 1.47 5.86
CA LEU A 151 -17.88 0.83 6.89
C LEU A 151 -17.85 1.72 8.15
N LYS A 152 -18.31 1.15 9.25
CA LYS A 152 -18.19 1.78 10.57
C LYS A 152 -16.79 1.51 11.11
N HIS A 153 -16.10 2.56 11.53
CA HIS A 153 -14.78 2.45 12.16
C HIS A 153 -14.70 3.32 13.43
N PRO A 154 -13.84 2.95 14.39
CA PRO A 154 -13.55 3.80 15.53
C PRO A 154 -12.91 5.11 15.06
N LEU A 155 -13.30 6.23 15.64
CA LEU A 155 -12.74 7.53 15.39
C LEU A 155 -12.31 8.17 16.71
N PRO A 156 -11.01 8.03 17.09
CA PRO A 156 -10.43 8.72 18.22
C PRO A 156 -10.43 10.24 18.04
N PRO A 157 -10.27 11.05 19.09
CA PRO A 157 -9.88 12.45 18.98
C PRO A 157 -8.60 12.61 18.14
N GLU A 158 -8.49 13.70 17.38
CA GLU A 158 -7.38 13.92 16.42
C GLU A 158 -5.97 13.74 17.02
N PRO A 159 -5.66 14.22 18.25
CA PRO A 159 -4.36 13.96 18.87
C PRO A 159 -4.06 12.48 19.07
N GLU A 160 -5.07 11.68 19.40
CA GLU A 160 -4.91 10.22 19.55
C GLU A 160 -4.74 9.54 18.19
N GLN A 161 -5.46 9.98 17.15
CA GLN A 161 -5.25 9.48 15.78
C GLN A 161 -3.78 9.64 15.36
N ARG A 162 -3.21 10.83 15.57
CA ARG A 162 -1.80 11.13 15.27
C ARG A 162 -0.85 10.28 16.11
N ALA A 163 -1.15 10.08 17.39
CA ALA A 163 -0.33 9.25 18.26
C ALA A 163 -0.34 7.77 17.84
N ILE A 164 -1.52 7.25 17.48
CA ILE A 164 -1.68 5.89 16.94
C ILE A 164 -0.91 5.74 15.62
N ALA A 165 -1.06 6.68 14.69
CA ALA A 165 -0.36 6.66 13.42
C ALA A 165 1.16 6.69 13.60
N ALA A 166 1.68 7.58 14.47
CA ALA A 166 3.11 7.66 14.76
C ALA A 166 3.66 6.40 15.45
N PHE A 167 2.86 5.76 16.31
CA PHE A 167 3.21 4.47 16.90
C PHE A 167 3.31 3.39 15.82
N LEU A 168 2.31 3.29 14.96
CA LEU A 168 2.28 2.29 13.89
C LEU A 168 3.40 2.52 12.86
N ASP A 169 3.66 3.76 12.44
CA ASP A 169 4.79 4.10 11.56
C ASP A 169 6.12 3.56 12.12
N ARG A 170 6.35 3.76 13.42
CA ARG A 170 7.59 3.31 14.07
C ARG A 170 7.69 1.80 14.16
N GLU A 171 6.61 1.13 14.56
CA GLU A 171 6.64 -0.33 14.75
C GLU A 171 6.66 -1.08 13.41
N THR A 172 5.91 -0.61 12.39
CA THR A 172 5.97 -1.20 11.04
C THR A 172 7.35 -1.01 10.43
N ALA A 173 7.94 0.19 10.49
CA ALA A 173 9.30 0.42 9.99
C ALA A 173 10.35 -0.49 10.68
N ARG A 174 10.16 -0.79 11.98
CA ARG A 174 11.01 -1.73 12.71
C ARG A 174 10.85 -3.17 12.20
N ILE A 175 9.63 -3.57 11.89
CA ILE A 175 9.33 -4.88 11.31
C ILE A 175 9.97 -4.99 9.91
N ASP A 176 9.77 -3.97 9.06
CA ASP A 176 10.33 -3.95 7.70
C ASP A 176 11.86 -4.02 7.69
N ALA A 177 12.51 -3.30 8.60
CA ALA A 177 13.95 -3.37 8.77
C ALA A 177 14.42 -4.77 9.22
N LEU A 178 13.61 -5.48 10.02
CA LEU A 178 13.92 -6.86 10.40
C LEU A 178 13.74 -7.83 9.23
N VAL A 179 12.67 -7.67 8.44
CA VAL A 179 12.41 -8.46 7.23
C VAL A 179 13.59 -8.32 6.27
N ALA A 180 13.99 -7.09 5.93
CA ALA A 180 15.12 -6.84 5.03
C ALA A 180 16.43 -7.50 5.51
N LYS A 181 16.71 -7.46 6.84
CA LYS A 181 17.86 -8.15 7.41
C LYS A 181 17.78 -9.68 7.26
N LYS A 182 16.58 -10.24 7.40
CA LYS A 182 16.37 -11.69 7.25
C LYS A 182 16.53 -12.14 5.79
N GLU A 183 16.01 -11.37 4.85
CA GLU A 183 16.18 -11.61 3.41
C GLU A 183 17.67 -11.60 3.05
N ARG A 184 18.43 -10.59 3.51
CA ARG A 184 19.88 -10.53 3.28
C ARG A 184 20.62 -11.72 3.90
N LEU A 185 20.19 -12.18 5.08
CA LEU A 185 20.77 -13.37 5.69
C LEU A 185 20.52 -14.64 4.85
N ILE A 186 19.31 -14.78 4.30
CA ILE A 186 18.97 -15.91 3.42
C ILE A 186 19.87 -15.92 2.19
N GLU A 187 20.08 -14.77 1.53
CA GLU A 187 20.99 -14.65 0.39
C GLU A 187 22.40 -15.12 0.74
N LEU A 188 22.97 -14.60 1.84
CA LEU A 188 24.31 -14.98 2.29
C LEU A 188 24.44 -16.47 2.64
N LEU A 189 23.38 -17.07 3.20
CA LEU A 189 23.35 -18.50 3.49
C LEU A 189 23.29 -19.35 2.21
N GLN A 190 22.59 -18.88 1.18
CA GLN A 190 22.56 -19.52 -0.14
C GLN A 190 23.94 -19.46 -0.82
N GLU A 191 24.59 -18.29 -0.80
CA GLU A 191 25.97 -18.11 -1.29
C GLU A 191 26.94 -19.08 -0.57
N LYS A 192 26.89 -19.09 0.77
CA LYS A 192 27.72 -19.99 1.59
C LYS A 192 27.48 -21.45 1.27
N ARG A 193 26.21 -21.86 1.11
CA ARG A 193 25.87 -23.24 0.72
C ARG A 193 26.51 -23.62 -0.61
N THR A 194 26.38 -22.74 -1.62
CA THR A 194 26.97 -22.98 -2.95
C THR A 194 28.48 -23.06 -2.89
N ALA A 195 29.12 -22.15 -2.15
CA ALA A 195 30.57 -22.15 -1.97
C ALA A 195 31.09 -23.44 -1.28
N LEU A 196 30.38 -23.92 -0.24
CA LEU A 196 30.73 -25.17 0.46
C LEU A 196 30.60 -26.38 -0.46
N ILE A 197 29.50 -26.47 -1.23
CA ILE A 197 29.32 -27.58 -2.19
C ILE A 197 30.43 -27.54 -3.24
N THR A 198 30.67 -26.40 -3.87
CA THR A 198 31.67 -26.23 -4.91
C THR A 198 33.06 -26.63 -4.37
N ARG A 199 33.45 -26.12 -3.20
CA ARG A 199 34.72 -26.47 -2.57
C ARG A 199 34.82 -27.95 -2.31
N ALA A 200 33.82 -28.57 -1.72
CA ALA A 200 33.86 -29.99 -1.36
C ALA A 200 33.99 -30.92 -2.58
N VAL A 201 33.24 -30.61 -3.67
CA VAL A 201 33.27 -31.48 -4.88
C VAL A 201 34.45 -31.21 -5.79
N THR A 202 35.10 -30.02 -5.70
CA THR A 202 36.23 -29.69 -6.57
C THR A 202 37.60 -29.83 -5.86
N LYS A 203 37.67 -29.61 -4.52
CA LYS A 203 38.91 -29.56 -3.74
C LYS A 203 38.97 -30.58 -2.59
N GLY A 204 37.91 -31.38 -2.42
CA GLY A 204 37.80 -32.33 -1.32
C GLY A 204 37.59 -31.66 0.03
N LEU A 205 37.64 -32.46 1.09
CA LEU A 205 37.42 -32.03 2.47
C LEU A 205 38.71 -31.68 3.21
N ASP A 206 39.83 -32.28 2.78
CA ASP A 206 41.13 -32.08 3.42
C ASP A 206 41.93 -30.98 2.69
N PRO A 207 42.18 -29.84 3.34
CA PRO A 207 42.93 -28.73 2.73
C PRO A 207 44.43 -28.98 2.60
N THR A 208 44.96 -30.08 3.21
CA THR A 208 46.39 -30.41 3.21
C THR A 208 46.79 -31.30 2.03
N VAL A 209 45.84 -31.84 1.29
CA VAL A 209 46.13 -32.71 0.13
C VAL A 209 46.68 -31.87 -1.02
N PRO A 210 47.85 -32.27 -1.62
CA PRO A 210 48.39 -31.58 -2.79
C PRO A 210 47.39 -31.57 -3.95
N MET A 211 47.18 -30.42 -4.55
CA MET A 211 46.30 -30.27 -5.71
C MET A 211 47.06 -30.58 -7.00
N LYS A 212 46.39 -31.23 -7.95
CA LYS A 212 46.90 -31.49 -9.31
C LYS A 212 46.37 -30.39 -10.25
N ASP A 213 47.25 -29.86 -11.12
CA ASP A 213 46.89 -28.95 -12.21
C ASP A 213 46.07 -29.65 -13.29
#